data_7a2c68ec6622c82ea726bdbfe42c95b5
#
_entry.id   7a2c68ec6622c82ea726bdbfe42c95b5
#
_cell.length_a   1.000
_cell.length_b   1.000
_cell.length_c   1.000
_cell.angle_alpha   90.00
_cell.angle_beta   90.00
_cell.angle_gamma   90.00
#
_symmetry.space_group_name_H-M   'P 1'
#
loop_
_entity.id
_entity.type
_entity.pdbx_description
1 polymer ?
#
loop_
_entity_poly.entity_id
_entity_poly.type
_entity_poly.pdbx_seq_one_letter_code
_entity_poly.pdbx_strand_id
1 'polypeptide(L)'
;MHSVHPLTPDNVSINFAQHLRNFDPDGEKCRKALRKALDHIYDGQRTGRFSIDQVSKTEATHLGTMVEIYLRRTLDGFVSDGERMDFSIDGIDVDCKFSKTRFGWMIPTETVGNYAMVTHANDYERYWHLGFVYVTEEILTKGGNRDRKRSISKQGRQAIAWCWQEHTLPENTLLTLPKETVSLITSHRHGTQRINELFRVAQQRIITRNVIATVAQQADYMKRVRANGGARTTLAPEGIIILGGDYLEQRKIAQVLGITVPNKGEMISVRVSSNCDSQTPNTVSLAAKLWRVATDADPIEHAPTLPTT
;
A
#
# COMPACT_ATOMS: atom_id res chain seq x y z
N MET A 1 46.25 15.60 -0.52
CA MET A 1 45.00 15.14 -1.17
C MET A 1 44.65 13.81 -0.50
N HIS A 2 43.66 13.80 0.42
CA HIS A 2 43.16 12.53 0.94
C HIS A 2 42.33 11.90 -0.17
N SER A 3 42.78 10.75 -0.64
CA SER A 3 41.95 9.93 -1.55
C SER A 3 40.71 9.49 -0.76
N VAL A 4 39.60 10.14 -1.04
CA VAL A 4 38.30 9.70 -0.52
C VAL A 4 37.97 8.40 -1.24
N HIS A 5 38.23 7.26 -0.60
CA HIS A 5 37.73 5.99 -1.12
C HIS A 5 36.20 6.04 -1.17
N PRO A 6 35.57 5.57 -2.25
CA PRO A 6 34.11 5.53 -2.32
C PRO A 6 33.58 4.66 -1.17
N LEU A 7 32.63 5.21 -0.41
CA LEU A 7 31.92 4.42 0.61
C LEU A 7 31.12 3.34 -0.10
N THR A 8 31.31 2.10 0.28
CA THR A 8 30.59 0.94 -0.28
C THR A 8 29.89 0.17 0.84
N PRO A 9 28.82 -0.56 0.55
CA PRO A 9 28.20 -1.44 1.54
C PRO A 9 29.20 -2.47 2.07
N ASP A 10 29.14 -2.73 3.37
CA ASP A 10 29.91 -3.80 4.01
C ASP A 10 29.28 -5.18 3.74
N ASN A 11 30.05 -6.24 3.96
CA ASN A 11 29.62 -7.60 3.66
C ASN A 11 28.39 -8.05 4.46
N VAL A 12 28.25 -7.62 5.72
CA VAL A 12 27.12 -8.01 6.57
C VAL A 12 25.84 -7.32 6.08
N SER A 13 25.90 -6.02 5.76
CA SER A 13 24.76 -5.30 5.15
C SER A 13 24.34 -5.92 3.83
N ILE A 14 25.31 -6.36 3.00
CA ILE A 14 25.01 -7.07 1.73
C ILE A 14 24.31 -8.40 2.01
N ASN A 15 24.79 -9.17 3.00
CA ASN A 15 24.20 -10.45 3.38
C ASN A 15 22.76 -10.26 3.88
N PHE A 16 22.51 -9.27 4.76
CA PHE A 16 21.16 -8.97 5.22
C PHE A 16 20.22 -8.64 4.06
N ALA A 17 20.67 -7.81 3.13
CA ALA A 17 19.89 -7.45 1.95
C ALA A 17 19.58 -8.66 1.06
N GLN A 18 20.53 -9.57 0.90
CA GLN A 18 20.36 -10.80 0.12
C GLN A 18 19.42 -11.79 0.82
N HIS A 19 19.60 -12.01 2.13
CA HIS A 19 18.73 -12.89 2.93
C HIS A 19 17.30 -12.37 2.92
N LEU A 20 17.08 -11.06 3.07
CA LEU A 20 15.74 -10.49 3.00
C LEU A 20 15.11 -10.66 1.62
N ARG A 21 15.86 -10.46 0.53
CA ARG A 21 15.37 -10.73 -0.82
C ARG A 21 15.03 -12.20 -1.07
N ASN A 22 15.75 -13.13 -0.44
CA ASN A 22 15.41 -14.55 -0.51
C ASN A 22 14.13 -14.86 0.28
N PHE A 23 13.91 -14.18 1.42
CA PHE A 23 12.73 -14.36 2.26
C PHE A 23 11.46 -13.71 1.69
N ASP A 24 11.61 -12.57 1.02
CA ASP A 24 10.54 -11.77 0.41
C ASP A 24 10.97 -11.31 -1.00
N PRO A 25 11.02 -12.22 -2.02
CA PRO A 25 11.65 -11.95 -3.31
C PRO A 25 11.14 -10.69 -4.01
N ASP A 26 9.82 -10.46 -3.96
CA ASP A 26 9.17 -9.32 -4.62
C ASP A 26 8.94 -8.13 -3.68
N GLY A 27 9.44 -8.18 -2.43
CA GLY A 27 9.21 -7.17 -1.43
C GLY A 27 7.73 -7.02 -1.02
N GLU A 28 6.92 -8.05 -1.28
CA GLU A 28 5.47 -7.98 -1.07
C GLU A 28 5.10 -7.87 0.41
N LYS A 29 5.80 -8.62 1.26
CA LYS A 29 5.61 -8.58 2.72
C LYS A 29 5.98 -7.19 3.26
N CYS A 30 7.15 -6.68 2.87
CA CYS A 30 7.65 -5.37 3.29
C CYS A 30 6.73 -4.23 2.85
N ARG A 31 6.36 -4.16 1.56
CA ARG A 31 5.48 -3.10 1.05
C ARG A 31 4.09 -3.12 1.68
N LYS A 32 3.55 -4.33 1.98
CA LYS A 32 2.28 -4.47 2.71
C LYS A 32 2.39 -4.02 4.16
N ALA A 33 3.53 -4.27 4.83
CA ALA A 33 3.80 -3.77 6.17
C ALA A 33 3.83 -2.23 6.20
N LEU A 34 4.55 -1.61 5.25
CA LEU A 34 4.59 -0.14 5.10
C LEU A 34 3.19 0.44 4.81
N ARG A 35 2.43 -0.18 3.89
CA ARG A 35 1.04 0.24 3.62
C ARG A 35 0.17 0.17 4.86
N LYS A 36 0.23 -0.92 5.64
CA LYS A 36 -0.52 -1.08 6.89
C LYS A 36 -0.12 -0.05 7.94
N ALA A 37 1.16 0.31 8.04
CA ALA A 37 1.63 1.34 8.96
C ALA A 37 1.05 2.71 8.62
N LEU A 38 1.05 3.09 7.35
CA LEU A 38 0.43 4.32 6.85
C LEU A 38 -1.08 4.34 7.12
N ASP A 39 -1.79 3.26 6.75
CA ASP A 39 -3.22 3.12 6.97
C ASP A 39 -3.60 3.21 8.46
N HIS A 40 -2.76 2.64 9.33
CA HIS A 40 -2.95 2.71 10.78
C HIS A 40 -2.88 4.14 11.30
N ILE A 41 -1.89 4.91 10.85
CA ILE A 41 -1.73 6.32 11.26
C ILE A 41 -2.86 7.19 10.72
N TYR A 42 -3.36 6.91 9.53
CA TYR A 42 -4.52 7.63 8.98
C TYR A 42 -5.78 7.38 9.80
N ASP A 43 -5.95 6.17 10.34
CA ASP A 43 -7.16 5.75 11.06
C ASP A 43 -8.44 6.13 10.31
N GLY A 44 -8.43 5.86 9.00
CA GLY A 44 -9.44 6.37 8.08
C GLY A 44 -10.86 5.98 8.42
N GLN A 45 -11.08 4.79 8.95
CA GLN A 45 -12.40 4.33 9.37
C GLN A 45 -13.05 5.25 10.40
N ARG A 46 -12.28 5.80 11.35
CA ARG A 46 -12.78 6.68 12.40
C ARG A 46 -12.75 8.15 12.00
N THR A 47 -11.77 8.53 11.21
CA THR A 47 -11.44 9.95 10.95
C THR A 47 -11.81 10.42 9.55
N GLY A 48 -11.94 9.49 8.58
CA GLY A 48 -12.05 9.80 7.16
C GLY A 48 -10.73 10.19 6.50
N ARG A 49 -9.62 10.22 7.25
CA ARG A 49 -8.30 10.60 6.72
C ARG A 49 -7.71 9.50 5.84
N PHE A 50 -7.01 9.89 4.82
CA PHE A 50 -6.36 8.99 3.86
C PHE A 50 -5.00 9.50 3.37
N SER A 51 -4.49 10.59 3.97
CA SER A 51 -3.16 11.12 3.61
C SER A 51 -2.39 11.57 4.85
N ILE A 52 -1.07 11.61 4.74
CA ILE A 52 -0.17 12.04 5.81
C ILE A 52 -0.36 13.52 6.16
N ASP A 53 -0.82 14.35 5.22
CA ASP A 53 -1.03 15.78 5.45
C ASP A 53 -2.29 16.07 6.28
N GLN A 54 -3.19 15.09 6.40
CA GLN A 54 -4.37 15.17 7.25
C GLN A 54 -4.08 14.72 8.70
N VAL A 55 -2.90 14.17 8.94
CA VAL A 55 -2.47 13.64 10.24
C VAL A 55 -1.80 14.75 11.06
N SER A 56 -2.11 14.84 12.35
CA SER A 56 -1.47 15.81 13.23
C SER A 56 0.04 15.54 13.37
N LYS A 57 0.82 16.57 13.68
CA LYS A 57 2.26 16.44 13.88
C LYS A 57 2.60 15.38 14.94
N THR A 58 1.85 15.32 16.01
CA THR A 58 2.05 14.36 17.11
C THR A 58 1.81 12.92 16.63
N GLU A 59 0.69 12.67 15.96
CA GLU A 59 0.39 11.33 15.41
C GLU A 59 1.43 10.91 14.36
N ALA A 60 1.86 11.82 13.49
CA ALA A 60 2.87 11.55 12.48
C ALA A 60 4.23 11.10 13.07
N THR A 61 4.55 11.46 14.31
CA THR A 61 5.76 10.98 15.00
C THR A 61 5.70 9.49 15.32
N HIS A 62 4.51 8.92 15.46
CA HIS A 62 4.34 7.49 15.73
C HIS A 62 4.46 6.61 14.46
N LEU A 63 4.52 7.21 13.27
CA LEU A 63 4.60 6.42 12.04
C LEU A 63 5.84 5.52 12.00
N GLY A 64 6.99 6.01 12.49
CA GLY A 64 8.21 5.19 12.60
C GLY A 64 8.00 3.93 13.43
N THR A 65 7.43 4.09 14.62
CA THR A 65 7.08 2.97 15.52
C THR A 65 6.07 2.01 14.88
N MET A 66 5.08 2.53 14.13
CA MET A 66 4.14 1.65 13.43
C MET A 66 4.82 0.85 12.32
N VAL A 67 5.75 1.46 11.58
CA VAL A 67 6.55 0.75 10.56
C VAL A 67 7.38 -0.38 11.20
N GLU A 68 8.09 -0.09 12.28
CA GLU A 68 8.84 -1.07 13.06
C GLU A 68 7.94 -2.25 13.48
N ILE A 69 6.81 -1.98 14.14
CA ILE A 69 5.86 -3.00 14.62
C ILE A 69 5.33 -3.85 13.44
N TYR A 70 4.94 -3.23 12.33
CA TYR A 70 4.42 -3.98 11.19
C TYR A 70 5.49 -4.78 10.46
N LEU A 71 6.72 -4.25 10.34
CA LEU A 71 7.85 -5.00 9.80
C LEU A 71 8.20 -6.18 10.72
N ARG A 72 8.29 -5.96 12.04
CA ARG A 72 8.56 -7.02 13.02
C ARG A 72 7.58 -8.20 12.89
N ARG A 73 6.28 -7.89 12.79
CA ARG A 73 5.22 -8.90 12.64
C ARG A 73 5.25 -9.61 11.30
N THR A 74 5.59 -8.88 10.25
CA THR A 74 5.51 -9.40 8.87
C THR A 74 6.76 -10.18 8.49
N LEU A 75 7.91 -9.82 9.05
CA LEU A 75 9.21 -10.46 8.83
C LEU A 75 9.54 -11.49 9.93
N ASP A 76 8.55 -11.98 10.67
CA ASP A 76 8.73 -13.08 11.62
C ASP A 76 9.38 -14.29 10.91
N GLY A 77 10.44 -14.83 11.54
CA GLY A 77 11.31 -15.84 10.91
C GLY A 77 12.51 -15.26 10.13
N PHE A 78 12.52 -13.96 9.80
CA PHE A 78 13.71 -13.25 9.30
C PHE A 78 14.29 -12.33 10.37
N VAL A 79 13.47 -11.65 11.18
CA VAL A 79 13.90 -10.85 12.32
C VAL A 79 13.38 -11.45 13.62
N SER A 80 14.15 -11.28 14.70
CA SER A 80 13.72 -11.49 16.09
C SER A 80 13.88 -10.20 16.89
N ASP A 81 13.50 -10.20 18.17
CA ASP A 81 13.73 -9.05 19.04
C ASP A 81 15.22 -8.87 19.31
N GLY A 82 15.74 -7.64 19.17
CA GLY A 82 17.11 -7.28 19.49
C GLY A 82 17.33 -7.19 21.00
N GLU A 83 18.58 -7.26 21.43
CA GLU A 83 18.95 -7.06 22.85
C GLU A 83 19.03 -5.57 23.20
N ARG A 84 19.56 -4.76 22.29
CA ARG A 84 19.79 -3.31 22.47
C ARG A 84 19.12 -2.47 21.39
N MET A 85 18.82 -3.08 20.24
CA MET A 85 18.19 -2.43 19.09
C MET A 85 16.81 -3.05 18.83
N ASP A 86 16.11 -2.53 17.85
CA ASP A 86 14.73 -2.93 17.53
C ASP A 86 14.62 -4.38 17.07
N PHE A 87 15.61 -4.85 16.30
CA PHE A 87 15.64 -6.19 15.71
C PHE A 87 16.96 -6.90 15.96
N SER A 88 16.94 -8.23 15.86
CA SER A 88 18.11 -9.08 15.67
C SER A 88 17.96 -9.86 14.37
N ILE A 89 18.99 -9.86 13.53
CA ILE A 89 19.09 -10.63 12.28
C ILE A 89 20.36 -11.46 12.37
N ASP A 90 20.22 -12.78 12.31
CA ASP A 90 21.35 -13.73 12.44
C ASP A 90 22.18 -13.49 13.73
N GLY A 91 21.55 -13.08 14.83
CA GLY A 91 22.18 -12.79 16.10
C GLY A 91 22.87 -11.41 16.19
N ILE A 92 22.69 -10.55 15.19
CA ILE A 92 23.24 -9.19 15.14
C ILE A 92 22.13 -8.18 15.34
N ASP A 93 22.31 -7.26 16.29
CA ASP A 93 21.38 -6.17 16.57
C ASP A 93 21.28 -5.19 15.39
N VAL A 94 20.06 -4.81 15.02
CA VAL A 94 19.75 -3.91 13.90
C VAL A 94 18.67 -2.90 14.32
N ASP A 95 18.97 -1.63 14.22
CA ASP A 95 18.07 -0.52 14.50
C ASP A 95 17.11 -0.28 13.30
N CYS A 96 15.83 -0.06 13.52
CA CYS A 96 14.84 0.21 12.46
C CYS A 96 14.57 1.70 12.33
N LYS A 97 14.89 2.27 11.18
CA LYS A 97 14.67 3.70 10.93
C LYS A 97 13.77 3.92 9.74
N PHE A 98 12.64 4.55 10.00
CA PHE A 98 11.72 5.00 8.98
C PHE A 98 11.78 6.52 8.80
N SER A 99 11.62 6.98 7.56
CA SER A 99 11.40 8.39 7.27
C SER A 99 10.32 8.58 6.21
N LYS A 100 9.39 9.51 6.43
CA LYS A 100 8.42 9.96 5.41
C LYS A 100 9.08 10.86 4.35
N THR A 101 10.23 11.43 4.66
CA THR A 101 11.01 12.24 3.72
C THR A 101 12.12 11.38 3.13
N ARG A 102 12.28 11.41 1.83
CA ARG A 102 13.31 10.64 1.14
C ARG A 102 14.68 10.94 1.72
N PHE A 103 15.36 9.88 2.19
CA PHE A 103 16.68 9.94 2.84
C PHE A 103 16.74 10.80 4.12
N GLY A 104 15.60 11.07 4.75
CA GLY A 104 15.51 11.91 5.94
C GLY A 104 15.61 11.14 7.28
N TRP A 105 16.26 9.97 7.28
CA TRP A 105 16.44 9.20 8.51
C TRP A 105 17.25 9.98 9.53
N MET A 106 16.73 9.99 10.75
CA MET A 106 17.40 10.60 11.91
C MET A 106 18.05 9.48 12.72
N ILE A 107 19.36 9.35 12.57
CA ILE A 107 20.18 8.34 13.22
C ILE A 107 20.63 8.85 14.58
N PRO A 108 20.24 8.22 15.69
CA PRO A 108 20.69 8.59 17.02
C PRO A 108 22.13 8.10 17.27
N THR A 109 22.77 8.68 18.29
CA THR A 109 24.19 8.42 18.57
C THR A 109 24.45 6.94 18.94
N GLU A 110 23.51 6.30 19.61
CA GLU A 110 23.58 4.89 20.01
C GLU A 110 23.60 3.90 18.85
N THR A 111 23.13 4.32 17.67
CA THR A 111 23.18 3.48 16.46
C THR A 111 24.57 3.47 15.81
N VAL A 112 25.46 4.42 16.17
CA VAL A 112 26.83 4.44 15.63
C VAL A 112 27.60 3.21 16.13
N GLY A 113 28.24 2.49 15.21
CA GLY A 113 28.89 1.21 15.48
C GLY A 113 27.95 0.00 15.42
N ASN A 114 26.70 0.19 15.03
CA ASN A 114 25.68 -0.85 14.87
C ASN A 114 25.07 -0.82 13.46
N TYR A 115 24.24 -1.79 13.14
CA TYR A 115 23.52 -1.87 11.88
C TYR A 115 22.18 -1.14 11.97
N ALA A 116 21.75 -0.58 10.84
CA ALA A 116 20.41 0.00 10.69
C ALA A 116 19.72 -0.55 9.46
N MET A 117 18.44 -0.92 9.61
CA MET A 117 17.48 -1.11 8.54
C MET A 117 16.84 0.24 8.25
N VAL A 118 17.16 0.85 7.11
CA VAL A 118 16.63 2.15 6.72
C VAL A 118 15.47 1.98 5.74
N THR A 119 14.31 2.54 6.09
CA THR A 119 13.09 2.42 5.28
C THR A 119 12.48 3.78 4.97
N HIS A 120 11.81 3.86 3.82
CA HIS A 120 11.08 5.04 3.38
C HIS A 120 9.86 4.62 2.57
N ALA A 121 8.76 5.36 2.69
CA ALA A 121 7.60 5.21 1.84
C ALA A 121 7.02 6.59 1.50
N ASN A 122 6.74 6.81 0.22
CA ASN A 122 6.04 7.97 -0.30
C ASN A 122 4.68 7.51 -0.87
N ASP A 123 3.60 7.85 -0.18
CA ASP A 123 2.25 7.41 -0.54
C ASP A 123 1.71 8.15 -1.79
N TYR A 124 2.12 9.41 -1.99
CA TYR A 124 1.72 10.21 -3.15
C TYR A 124 2.36 9.72 -4.45
N GLU A 125 3.68 9.44 -4.39
CA GLU A 125 4.44 8.98 -5.56
C GLU A 125 4.46 7.46 -5.69
N ARG A 126 3.86 6.76 -4.73
CA ARG A 126 3.67 5.30 -4.73
C ARG A 126 4.98 4.51 -4.80
N TYR A 127 6.01 4.94 -4.10
CA TYR A 127 7.25 4.18 -4.00
C TYR A 127 7.75 4.02 -2.57
N TRP A 128 8.62 3.05 -2.37
CA TRP A 128 9.28 2.78 -1.10
C TRP A 128 10.72 2.30 -1.30
N HIS A 129 11.50 2.41 -0.23
CA HIS A 129 12.87 1.91 -0.15
C HIS A 129 13.04 1.08 1.12
N LEU A 130 13.93 0.09 1.06
CA LEU A 130 14.47 -0.60 2.23
C LEU A 130 15.89 -1.06 1.94
N GLY A 131 16.79 -0.81 2.88
CA GLY A 131 18.18 -1.26 2.80
C GLY A 131 18.82 -1.37 4.18
N PHE A 132 20.01 -1.92 4.22
CA PHE A 132 20.80 -2.10 5.43
C PHE A 132 22.10 -1.33 5.34
N VAL A 133 22.59 -0.83 6.46
CA VAL A 133 23.85 -0.07 6.52
C VAL A 133 24.50 -0.24 7.88
N TYR A 134 25.84 -0.43 7.90
CA TYR A 134 26.63 -0.26 9.08
C TYR A 134 26.86 1.23 9.34
N VAL A 135 26.45 1.71 10.50
CA VAL A 135 26.47 3.14 10.81
C VAL A 135 27.83 3.54 11.38
N THR A 136 28.59 4.30 10.59
CA THR A 136 29.86 4.90 11.01
C THR A 136 29.77 6.42 11.04
N GLU A 137 30.71 7.07 11.74
CA GLU A 137 30.83 8.53 11.77
C GLU A 137 30.96 9.13 10.34
N GLU A 138 31.64 8.42 9.44
CA GLU A 138 31.94 8.88 8.08
C GLU A 138 30.71 8.96 7.17
N ILE A 139 29.73 8.09 7.38
CA ILE A 139 28.50 8.10 6.57
C ILE A 139 27.49 9.15 7.02
N LEU A 140 27.66 9.72 8.22
CA LEU A 140 26.75 10.69 8.79
C LEU A 140 27.09 12.14 8.42
N THR A 141 26.11 13.02 8.51
CA THR A 141 26.31 14.48 8.37
C THR A 141 27.16 15.03 9.53
N LYS A 142 27.93 16.10 9.30
CA LYS A 142 28.81 16.71 10.31
C LYS A 142 28.05 17.39 11.46
N GLY A 143 26.79 17.77 11.26
CA GLY A 143 25.93 18.42 12.26
C GLY A 143 24.74 17.53 12.63
N GLY A 144 24.29 17.64 13.87
CA GLY A 144 23.10 16.97 14.39
C GLY A 144 21.97 17.96 14.68
N ASN A 145 20.76 17.46 14.93
CA ASN A 145 19.66 18.23 15.47
C ASN A 145 19.86 18.49 16.99
N ARG A 146 18.87 19.12 17.63
CA ARG A 146 18.91 19.40 19.08
C ARG A 146 19.12 18.14 19.93
N ASP A 147 18.64 16.98 19.46
CA ASP A 147 18.76 15.68 20.13
C ASP A 147 20.02 14.91 19.68
N ARG A 148 20.98 15.59 19.03
CA ARG A 148 22.23 15.03 18.49
C ARG A 148 22.02 13.94 17.42
N LYS A 149 20.80 13.76 16.89
CA LYS A 149 20.53 12.85 15.79
C LYS A 149 21.07 13.45 14.49
N ARG A 150 21.68 12.61 13.66
CA ARG A 150 22.28 13.01 12.38
C ARG A 150 21.63 12.24 11.21
N SER A 151 21.70 12.79 10.03
CA SER A 151 21.24 12.10 8.83
C SER A 151 22.37 11.38 8.13
N ILE A 152 22.06 10.34 7.35
CA ILE A 152 23.04 9.76 6.43
C ILE A 152 23.33 10.77 5.32
N SER A 153 24.60 11.12 5.15
CA SER A 153 25.05 12.10 4.17
C SER A 153 24.80 11.61 2.73
N LYS A 154 24.80 12.53 1.75
CA LYS A 154 24.65 12.15 0.32
C LYS A 154 25.70 11.12 -0.11
N GLN A 155 26.93 11.27 0.36
CA GLN A 155 28.01 10.31 0.11
C GLN A 155 27.82 9.02 0.92
N GLY A 156 27.40 9.13 2.18
CA GLY A 156 27.14 7.98 3.06
C GLY A 156 26.07 7.03 2.56
N ARG A 157 25.14 7.50 1.73
CA ARG A 157 24.10 6.65 1.11
C ARG A 157 24.69 5.58 0.17
N GLN A 158 25.92 5.74 -0.29
CA GLN A 158 26.63 4.74 -1.11
C GLN A 158 26.98 3.49 -0.28
N ALA A 159 27.02 3.61 1.05
CA ALA A 159 27.25 2.49 1.96
C ALA A 159 25.98 1.66 2.24
N ILE A 160 24.81 2.05 1.72
CA ILE A 160 23.57 1.31 1.95
C ILE A 160 23.48 0.12 0.98
N ALA A 161 23.35 -1.09 1.53
CA ALA A 161 23.00 -2.29 0.77
C ALA A 161 21.48 -2.33 0.56
N TRP A 162 21.03 -1.86 -0.60
CA TRP A 162 19.60 -1.79 -0.93
C TRP A 162 19.01 -3.16 -1.20
N CYS A 163 17.91 -3.49 -0.54
CA CYS A 163 17.04 -4.59 -0.91
C CYS A 163 16.12 -4.15 -2.06
N TRP A 164 15.42 -3.03 -1.86
CA TRP A 164 14.56 -2.40 -2.86
C TRP A 164 14.75 -0.90 -2.83
N GLN A 165 14.83 -0.31 -4.00
CA GLN A 165 14.95 1.13 -4.18
C GLN A 165 13.93 1.58 -5.24
N GLU A 166 13.12 2.60 -4.91
CA GLU A 166 12.03 3.09 -5.76
C GLU A 166 11.04 1.98 -6.20
N HIS A 167 10.84 1.00 -5.32
CA HIS A 167 9.93 -0.10 -5.58
C HIS A 167 8.47 0.32 -5.35
N THR A 168 7.53 -0.26 -6.09
CA THR A 168 6.12 0.18 -6.07
C THR A 168 5.45 -0.09 -4.72
N LEU A 169 4.91 0.96 -4.10
CA LEU A 169 4.04 0.86 -2.92
C LEU A 169 2.60 0.55 -3.35
N PRO A 170 1.84 -0.30 -2.63
CA PRO A 170 0.43 -0.52 -2.91
C PRO A 170 -0.36 0.80 -2.93
N GLU A 171 -1.21 0.93 -3.93
CA GLU A 171 -1.95 2.16 -4.18
C GLU A 171 -2.91 2.52 -3.04
N ASN A 172 -2.93 3.79 -2.67
CA ASN A 172 -4.02 4.40 -1.93
C ASN A 172 -4.95 5.10 -2.94
N THR A 173 -6.02 4.45 -3.30
CA THR A 173 -6.92 4.90 -4.36
C THR A 173 -7.47 6.30 -4.11
N LEU A 174 -7.73 6.68 -2.84
CA LEU A 174 -8.23 8.02 -2.52
C LEU A 174 -7.19 9.13 -2.79
N LEU A 175 -5.89 8.83 -2.75
CA LEU A 175 -4.84 9.80 -3.10
C LEU A 175 -4.67 9.96 -4.61
N THR A 176 -5.00 8.94 -5.38
CA THR A 176 -4.79 8.93 -6.84
C THR A 176 -6.03 9.35 -7.63
N LEU A 177 -7.19 9.45 -6.99
CA LEU A 177 -8.38 10.05 -7.57
C LEU A 177 -8.26 11.59 -7.62
N PRO A 178 -8.88 12.24 -8.64
CA PRO A 178 -9.00 13.70 -8.65
C PRO A 178 -9.67 14.23 -7.38
N LYS A 179 -9.23 15.39 -6.90
CA LYS A 179 -9.76 15.98 -5.67
C LYS A 179 -11.27 16.20 -5.71
N GLU A 180 -11.79 16.58 -6.88
CA GLU A 180 -13.22 16.79 -7.13
C GLU A 180 -13.98 15.48 -6.97
N THR A 181 -13.42 14.36 -7.46
CA THR A 181 -14.00 13.02 -7.32
C THR A 181 -14.03 12.59 -5.85
N VAL A 182 -12.94 12.80 -5.11
CA VAL A 182 -12.91 12.51 -3.67
C VAL A 182 -13.92 13.38 -2.92
N SER A 183 -14.03 14.66 -3.26
CA SER A 183 -15.01 15.57 -2.67
C SER A 183 -16.45 15.11 -2.97
N LEU A 184 -16.73 14.64 -4.18
CA LEU A 184 -18.03 14.08 -4.54
C LEU A 184 -18.35 12.84 -3.68
N ILE A 185 -17.44 11.89 -3.58
CA ILE A 185 -17.59 10.69 -2.74
C ILE A 185 -17.90 11.06 -1.28
N THR A 186 -17.13 11.99 -0.72
CA THR A 186 -17.20 12.34 0.70
C THR A 186 -18.32 13.34 1.05
N SER A 187 -18.93 14.01 0.07
CA SER A 187 -20.04 14.96 0.28
C SER A 187 -21.31 14.29 0.80
N HIS A 188 -21.50 13.02 0.52
CA HIS A 188 -22.69 12.29 0.96
C HIS A 188 -22.71 12.09 2.48
N ARG A 189 -23.88 12.32 3.08
CA ARG A 189 -24.07 12.20 4.53
C ARG A 189 -23.92 10.76 5.03
N HIS A 190 -24.42 9.79 4.28
CA HIS A 190 -24.48 8.39 4.73
C HIS A 190 -23.39 7.53 4.10
N GLY A 191 -22.74 6.67 4.89
CA GLY A 191 -21.68 5.77 4.43
C GLY A 191 -22.08 4.87 3.27
N THR A 192 -23.35 4.44 3.19
CA THR A 192 -23.86 3.66 2.06
C THR A 192 -23.82 4.46 0.76
N GLN A 193 -24.23 5.73 0.79
CA GLN A 193 -24.17 6.61 -0.38
C GLN A 193 -22.74 6.88 -0.81
N ARG A 194 -21.83 7.13 0.15
CA ARG A 194 -20.40 7.30 -0.14
C ARG A 194 -19.80 6.07 -0.80
N ILE A 195 -20.15 4.86 -0.35
CA ILE A 195 -19.66 3.61 -0.94
C ILE A 195 -20.25 3.39 -2.34
N ASN A 196 -21.53 3.69 -2.57
CA ASN A 196 -22.12 3.63 -3.89
C ASN A 196 -21.39 4.57 -4.85
N GLU A 197 -21.15 5.82 -4.42
CA GLU A 197 -20.43 6.80 -5.23
C GLU A 197 -18.98 6.36 -5.50
N LEU A 198 -18.26 5.84 -4.49
CA LEU A 198 -16.91 5.32 -4.68
C LEU A 198 -16.85 4.29 -5.82
N PHE A 199 -17.71 3.27 -5.81
CA PHE A 199 -17.71 2.23 -6.85
C PHE A 199 -18.28 2.71 -8.19
N ARG A 200 -19.10 3.76 -8.18
CA ARG A 200 -19.60 4.37 -9.43
C ARG A 200 -18.50 5.14 -10.17
N VAL A 201 -17.67 5.90 -9.44
CA VAL A 201 -16.69 6.81 -10.06
C VAL A 201 -15.28 6.24 -10.14
N ALA A 202 -14.93 5.29 -9.27
CA ALA A 202 -13.60 4.66 -9.25
C ALA A 202 -13.58 3.32 -10.01
N GLN A 203 -14.26 3.24 -11.16
CA GLN A 203 -14.28 2.02 -11.96
C GLN A 203 -12.89 1.63 -12.45
N GLN A 204 -12.66 0.31 -12.58
CA GLN A 204 -11.42 -0.32 -13.01
C GLN A 204 -10.21 0.00 -12.12
N ARG A 205 -10.45 0.46 -10.89
CA ARG A 205 -9.44 0.67 -9.87
C ARG A 205 -9.58 -0.34 -8.73
N ILE A 206 -8.46 -0.76 -8.17
CA ILE A 206 -8.47 -1.63 -7.00
C ILE A 206 -8.90 -0.83 -5.77
N ILE A 207 -9.95 -1.29 -5.12
CA ILE A 207 -10.49 -0.72 -3.89
C ILE A 207 -10.21 -1.71 -2.75
N THR A 208 -9.33 -1.33 -1.83
CA THR A 208 -8.99 -2.15 -0.67
C THR A 208 -10.05 -2.03 0.43
N ARG A 209 -10.09 -3.00 1.35
CA ARG A 209 -10.97 -2.91 2.53
C ARG A 209 -10.72 -1.65 3.36
N ASN A 210 -9.47 -1.18 3.43
CA ASN A 210 -9.14 0.04 4.15
C ASN A 210 -9.77 1.28 3.48
N VAL A 211 -9.74 1.36 2.15
CA VAL A 211 -10.43 2.44 1.40
C VAL A 211 -11.94 2.40 1.66
N ILE A 212 -12.56 1.20 1.63
CA ILE A 212 -13.98 1.04 1.93
C ILE A 212 -14.29 1.50 3.37
N ALA A 213 -13.48 1.09 4.34
CA ALA A 213 -13.64 1.49 5.75
C ALA A 213 -13.51 3.01 5.92
N THR A 214 -12.51 3.62 5.28
CA THR A 214 -12.26 5.07 5.29
C THR A 214 -13.44 5.86 4.71
N VAL A 215 -13.98 5.41 3.58
CA VAL A 215 -15.11 6.08 2.92
C VAL A 215 -16.41 5.84 3.68
N ALA A 216 -16.67 4.64 4.16
CA ALA A 216 -17.89 4.32 4.89
C ALA A 216 -17.97 5.00 6.26
N GLN A 217 -16.83 5.09 6.98
CA GLN A 217 -16.74 5.57 8.37
C GLN A 217 -17.73 4.86 9.31
N GLN A 218 -17.82 3.54 9.21
CA GLN A 218 -18.75 2.69 9.97
C GLN A 218 -18.06 1.39 10.39
N ALA A 219 -18.45 0.84 11.55
CA ALA A 219 -17.88 -0.41 12.03
C ALA A 219 -18.19 -1.61 11.08
N ASP A 220 -19.37 -1.62 10.51
CA ASP A 220 -19.85 -2.67 9.61
C ASP A 220 -19.73 -2.31 8.11
N TYR A 221 -18.66 -1.58 7.74
CA TYR A 221 -18.43 -1.05 6.41
C TYR A 221 -18.58 -2.07 5.28
N MET A 222 -18.20 -3.33 5.48
CA MET A 222 -18.33 -4.38 4.47
C MET A 222 -19.79 -4.74 4.15
N LYS A 223 -20.75 -4.48 5.04
CA LYS A 223 -22.17 -4.65 4.74
C LYS A 223 -22.63 -3.70 3.61
N ARG A 224 -21.95 -2.56 3.45
CA ARG A 224 -22.29 -1.55 2.43
C ARG A 224 -21.96 -1.99 1.01
N VAL A 225 -21.17 -3.05 0.84
CA VAL A 225 -20.78 -3.58 -0.49
C VAL A 225 -21.58 -4.83 -0.89
N ARG A 226 -22.30 -5.46 0.03
CA ARG A 226 -22.98 -6.76 -0.18
C ARG A 226 -24.01 -6.69 -1.32
N ALA A 227 -24.33 -7.88 -1.87
CA ALA A 227 -25.38 -8.04 -2.88
C ALA A 227 -26.78 -7.82 -2.30
N ASN A 228 -26.95 -7.88 -0.98
CA ASN A 228 -28.25 -7.76 -0.30
C ASN A 228 -28.35 -6.38 0.37
N GLY A 229 -28.85 -5.39 -0.38
CA GLY A 229 -29.03 -4.00 0.10
C GLY A 229 -27.76 -3.14 0.17
N GLY A 230 -26.63 -3.60 -0.38
CA GLY A 230 -25.41 -2.82 -0.52
C GLY A 230 -25.14 -2.33 -1.94
N ALA A 231 -23.94 -1.82 -2.18
CA ALA A 231 -23.55 -1.22 -3.45
C ALA A 231 -23.72 -2.17 -4.65
N ARG A 232 -23.50 -3.45 -4.51
CA ARG A 232 -23.72 -4.44 -5.57
C ARG A 232 -25.18 -4.45 -6.05
N THR A 233 -26.15 -4.32 -5.14
CA THR A 233 -27.57 -4.22 -5.50
C THR A 233 -27.89 -2.85 -6.07
N THR A 234 -27.41 -1.79 -5.43
CA THR A 234 -27.75 -0.42 -5.80
C THR A 234 -27.21 -0.02 -7.18
N LEU A 235 -26.01 -0.52 -7.55
CA LEU A 235 -25.34 -0.17 -8.81
C LEU A 235 -25.67 -1.14 -9.97
N ALA A 236 -26.30 -2.27 -9.69
CA ALA A 236 -26.70 -3.21 -10.75
C ALA A 236 -27.61 -2.59 -11.82
N PRO A 237 -28.63 -1.76 -11.49
CA PRO A 237 -29.42 -1.05 -12.50
C PRO A 237 -28.62 -0.09 -13.38
N GLU A 238 -27.44 0.37 -12.92
CA GLU A 238 -26.53 1.24 -13.67
C GLU A 238 -25.55 0.43 -14.55
N GLY A 239 -25.71 -0.89 -14.62
CA GLY A 239 -24.83 -1.77 -15.38
C GLY A 239 -23.48 -2.06 -14.69
N ILE A 240 -23.31 -1.73 -13.42
CA ILE A 240 -22.04 -1.84 -12.71
C ILE A 240 -22.00 -3.13 -11.90
N ILE A 241 -20.98 -3.95 -12.13
CA ILE A 241 -20.63 -5.09 -11.29
C ILE A 241 -19.46 -4.72 -10.35
N ILE A 242 -19.44 -5.33 -9.16
CA ILE A 242 -18.33 -5.21 -8.20
C ILE A 242 -17.77 -6.60 -7.97
N LEU A 243 -16.56 -6.85 -8.50
CA LEU A 243 -15.84 -8.11 -8.36
C LEU A 243 -14.96 -8.08 -7.10
N GLY A 244 -15.00 -9.14 -6.31
CA GLY A 244 -14.21 -9.28 -5.09
C GLY A 244 -13.14 -10.35 -5.21
N GLY A 245 -11.93 -10.05 -4.76
CA GLY A 245 -10.80 -10.97 -4.79
C GLY A 245 -10.91 -12.15 -3.82
N ASP A 246 -11.88 -12.13 -2.92
CA ASP A 246 -12.16 -13.25 -2.01
C ASP A 246 -12.92 -14.41 -2.71
N TYR A 247 -13.45 -14.18 -3.93
CA TYR A 247 -14.21 -15.16 -4.71
C TYR A 247 -13.43 -15.58 -5.97
N LEU A 248 -13.13 -16.87 -6.07
CA LEU A 248 -12.32 -17.39 -7.18
C LEU A 248 -12.97 -17.11 -8.55
N GLU A 249 -14.28 -17.35 -8.67
CA GLU A 249 -14.98 -17.13 -9.93
C GLU A 249 -15.03 -15.64 -10.32
N GLN A 250 -15.14 -14.72 -9.36
CA GLN A 250 -15.09 -13.28 -9.65
C GLN A 250 -13.71 -12.82 -10.11
N ARG A 251 -12.64 -13.44 -9.61
CA ARG A 251 -11.27 -13.21 -10.10
C ARG A 251 -11.11 -13.69 -11.55
N LYS A 252 -11.65 -14.86 -11.88
CA LYS A 252 -11.67 -15.37 -13.27
C LYS A 252 -12.45 -14.43 -14.19
N ILE A 253 -13.60 -13.92 -13.75
CA ILE A 253 -14.39 -12.92 -14.50
C ILE A 253 -13.54 -11.68 -14.78
N ALA A 254 -12.84 -11.13 -13.78
CA ALA A 254 -11.96 -9.98 -13.99
C ALA A 254 -10.88 -10.27 -15.03
N GLN A 255 -10.26 -11.46 -14.96
CA GLN A 255 -9.23 -11.89 -15.91
C GLN A 255 -9.79 -12.00 -17.34
N VAL A 256 -10.94 -12.63 -17.52
CA VAL A 256 -11.59 -12.76 -18.83
C VAL A 256 -12.01 -11.42 -19.40
N LEU A 257 -12.53 -10.50 -18.58
CA LEU A 257 -12.87 -9.14 -18.98
C LEU A 257 -11.64 -8.26 -19.31
N GLY A 258 -10.42 -8.77 -19.08
CA GLY A 258 -9.18 -8.02 -19.34
C GLY A 258 -8.93 -6.85 -18.39
N ILE A 259 -9.57 -6.85 -17.22
CA ILE A 259 -9.35 -5.84 -16.18
C ILE A 259 -8.42 -6.35 -15.07
N THR A 260 -7.91 -5.46 -14.23
CA THR A 260 -7.06 -5.82 -13.09
C THR A 260 -7.75 -6.84 -12.19
N VAL A 261 -7.08 -7.97 -11.92
CA VAL A 261 -7.62 -9.01 -11.04
C VAL A 261 -7.43 -8.61 -9.58
N PRO A 262 -8.52 -8.45 -8.79
CA PRO A 262 -8.40 -8.09 -7.38
C PRO A 262 -7.80 -9.25 -6.58
N ASN A 263 -6.89 -8.95 -5.65
CA ASN A 263 -6.37 -9.89 -4.66
C ASN A 263 -7.36 -10.08 -3.50
N LYS A 264 -7.09 -11.07 -2.64
CA LYS A 264 -7.88 -11.28 -1.41
C LYS A 264 -7.97 -9.98 -0.59
N GLY A 265 -9.19 -9.59 -0.25
CA GLY A 265 -9.48 -8.34 0.46
C GLY A 265 -9.57 -7.10 -0.42
N GLU A 266 -9.46 -7.24 -1.73
CA GLU A 266 -9.60 -6.16 -2.70
C GLU A 266 -10.88 -6.33 -3.53
N MET A 267 -11.35 -5.23 -4.09
CA MET A 267 -12.51 -5.18 -4.99
C MET A 267 -12.23 -4.29 -6.18
N ILE A 268 -12.96 -4.52 -7.26
CA ILE A 268 -12.92 -3.68 -8.46
C ILE A 268 -14.34 -3.57 -9.02
N SER A 269 -14.77 -2.37 -9.41
CA SER A 269 -16.03 -2.15 -10.10
C SER A 269 -15.78 -1.89 -11.58
N VAL A 270 -16.75 -2.29 -12.39
CA VAL A 270 -16.71 -2.03 -13.83
C VAL A 270 -18.14 -2.03 -14.38
N ARG A 271 -18.45 -1.10 -15.30
CA ARG A 271 -19.69 -1.14 -16.06
C ARG A 271 -19.57 -2.17 -17.18
N VAL A 272 -20.59 -3.01 -17.33
CA VAL A 272 -20.64 -4.07 -18.33
C VAL A 272 -21.82 -3.88 -19.26
N SER A 273 -21.71 -4.41 -20.49
CA SER A 273 -22.76 -4.41 -21.50
C SER A 273 -22.91 -5.78 -22.14
N SER A 274 -24.15 -6.18 -22.42
CA SER A 274 -24.46 -7.38 -23.22
C SER A 274 -24.48 -7.10 -24.73
N ASN A 275 -24.17 -5.89 -25.15
CA ASN A 275 -24.05 -5.53 -26.58
C ASN A 275 -22.77 -6.09 -27.19
N CYS A 276 -22.72 -7.41 -27.34
CA CYS A 276 -21.57 -8.15 -27.86
C CYS A 276 -22.03 -9.49 -28.46
N ASP A 277 -21.20 -10.05 -29.32
CA ASP A 277 -21.39 -11.38 -29.92
C ASP A 277 -20.27 -12.35 -29.49
N SER A 278 -20.30 -13.56 -30.03
CA SER A 278 -19.30 -14.59 -29.72
C SER A 278 -17.89 -14.28 -30.26
N GLN A 279 -17.74 -13.31 -31.16
CA GLN A 279 -16.46 -12.86 -31.73
C GLN A 279 -15.85 -11.69 -30.96
N THR A 280 -16.62 -11.05 -30.07
CA THR A 280 -16.16 -9.92 -29.29
C THR A 280 -15.14 -10.37 -28.24
N PRO A 281 -13.91 -9.83 -28.24
CA PRO A 281 -12.88 -10.23 -27.29
C PRO A 281 -13.25 -9.83 -25.86
N ASN A 282 -12.64 -10.51 -24.88
CA ASN A 282 -12.81 -10.24 -23.44
C ASN A 282 -14.26 -10.30 -22.99
N THR A 283 -15.00 -11.30 -23.47
CA THR A 283 -16.40 -11.55 -23.09
C THR A 283 -16.51 -12.69 -22.07
N VAL A 284 -17.43 -12.55 -21.14
CA VAL A 284 -17.75 -13.57 -20.14
C VAL A 284 -19.22 -13.95 -20.21
N SER A 285 -19.54 -15.23 -20.08
CA SER A 285 -20.93 -15.71 -20.02
C SER A 285 -21.45 -15.65 -18.59
N LEU A 286 -22.47 -14.83 -18.34
CA LEU A 286 -23.15 -14.70 -17.05
C LEU A 286 -24.66 -14.64 -17.27
N ALA A 287 -25.43 -15.38 -16.48
CA ALA A 287 -26.89 -15.47 -16.59
C ALA A 287 -27.38 -15.73 -18.05
N ALA A 288 -26.73 -16.68 -18.75
CA ALA A 288 -27.01 -17.06 -20.13
C ALA A 288 -26.84 -15.94 -21.18
N LYS A 289 -26.15 -14.86 -20.87
CA LYS A 289 -25.76 -13.79 -21.80
C LYS A 289 -24.26 -13.61 -21.82
N LEU A 290 -23.74 -13.10 -22.94
CA LEU A 290 -22.35 -12.63 -23.04
C LEU A 290 -22.26 -11.19 -22.53
N TRP A 291 -21.19 -10.89 -21.79
CA TRP A 291 -20.94 -9.58 -21.23
C TRP A 291 -19.51 -9.17 -21.49
N ARG A 292 -19.28 -7.92 -21.82
CA ARG A 292 -17.97 -7.28 -21.92
C ARG A 292 -17.91 -6.00 -21.10
N VAL A 293 -16.74 -5.41 -20.98
CA VAL A 293 -16.62 -4.06 -20.43
C VAL A 293 -17.37 -3.09 -21.34
N ALA A 294 -18.23 -2.27 -20.75
CA ALA A 294 -19.02 -1.30 -21.49
C ALA A 294 -18.16 -0.12 -21.94
N THR A 295 -18.52 0.46 -23.06
CA THR A 295 -18.01 1.75 -23.56
C THR A 295 -19.05 2.85 -23.33
N ASP A 296 -18.68 4.11 -23.53
CA ASP A 296 -19.61 5.24 -23.37
C ASP A 296 -20.78 5.19 -24.34
N ALA A 297 -20.61 4.51 -25.47
CA ALA A 297 -21.67 4.33 -26.50
C ALA A 297 -22.70 3.25 -26.14
N ASP A 298 -22.42 2.39 -25.18
CA ASP A 298 -23.31 1.31 -24.79
C ASP A 298 -24.49 1.83 -23.94
N PRO A 299 -25.71 1.32 -24.16
CA PRO A 299 -26.82 1.65 -23.29
C PRO A 299 -26.61 1.14 -21.88
N ILE A 300 -27.23 1.83 -20.91
CA ILE A 300 -27.25 1.35 -19.53
C ILE A 300 -28.27 0.20 -19.46
N GLU A 301 -27.83 -0.95 -18.97
CA GLU A 301 -28.67 -2.11 -18.73
C GLU A 301 -28.38 -2.72 -17.36
N HIS A 302 -29.30 -3.49 -16.82
CA HIS A 302 -29.16 -4.10 -15.53
C HIS A 302 -28.03 -5.14 -15.55
N ALA A 303 -27.03 -4.96 -14.71
CA ALA A 303 -25.87 -5.86 -14.60
C ALA A 303 -26.27 -7.29 -14.17
N PRO A 304 -25.52 -8.33 -14.60
CA PRO A 304 -25.79 -9.72 -14.22
C PRO A 304 -25.47 -10.01 -12.75
N THR A 305 -26.14 -11.01 -12.20
CA THR A 305 -25.78 -11.55 -10.89
C THR A 305 -24.43 -12.27 -10.95
N LEU A 306 -23.56 -12.01 -9.98
CA LEU A 306 -22.25 -12.61 -9.88
C LEU A 306 -22.27 -13.89 -9.05
N PRO A 307 -21.42 -14.89 -9.38
CA PRO A 307 -21.22 -16.07 -8.54
C PRO A 307 -20.58 -15.66 -7.20
N THR A 308 -20.87 -16.43 -6.15
CA THR A 308 -20.39 -16.21 -4.77
C THR A 308 -19.44 -17.33 -4.31
N THR A 309 -18.89 -18.10 -5.24
CA THR A 309 -17.92 -19.19 -4.99
C THR A 309 -16.50 -18.80 -5.36
#